data_d88a11c393cf3054e2d89ed09d95ed47
#
_entry.id   d88a11c393cf3054e2d89ed09d95ed47
#
_cell.length_a   1.000
_cell.length_b   1.000
_cell.length_c   1.000
_cell.angle_alpha   90.00
_cell.angle_beta   90.00
_cell.angle_gamma   90.00
#
_symmetry.space_group_name_H-M   'P 1'
#
loop_
_entity.id
_entity.type
_entity.pdbx_description
1 polymer ?
#
loop_
_entity_poly.entity_id
_entity_poly.type
_entity_poly.pdbx_seq_one_letter_code
_entity_poly.pdbx_strand_id
1 'polypeptide(L)'
;KVALNDIDYAQIKLALGSIESSVTSVGQIELVSTSGESIDARYLQLSRTEMEVKVPLYTYKEVSLTAVSKYGYLTKENSVITVSPPKVTLKGDPTVLASIDSLTVATVDEKQLLGDSTLTVDIVPPDGVTVADGTERAAVKIEHSGTVTKTYTVDTDKENFVVVGAEGIKYEIRTKSVNV
;
A
#
# COMPACT_ATOMS: atom_id res chain seq x y z
N LYS A 1 -26.87 -17.52 48.53
CA LYS A 1 -26.43 -16.11 48.57
C LYS A 1 -25.05 -16.10 47.95
N VAL A 2 -24.90 -15.60 46.75
CA VAL A 2 -23.62 -15.48 46.07
C VAL A 2 -22.90 -14.28 46.69
N ALA A 3 -21.71 -14.48 47.24
CA ALA A 3 -20.87 -13.38 47.69
C ALA A 3 -20.10 -12.80 46.49
N LEU A 4 -19.89 -11.48 46.46
CA LEU A 4 -19.09 -10.85 45.38
C LEU A 4 -17.68 -11.43 45.31
N ASN A 5 -17.14 -11.93 46.40
CA ASN A 5 -15.83 -12.57 46.49
C ASN A 5 -15.78 -13.97 45.86
N ASP A 6 -16.92 -14.55 45.53
CA ASP A 6 -16.97 -15.84 44.83
C ASP A 6 -16.82 -15.70 43.33
N ILE A 7 -16.83 -14.44 42.78
CA ILE A 7 -16.69 -14.15 41.38
C ILE A 7 -15.20 -14.07 41.05
N ASP A 8 -14.75 -14.90 40.13
CA ASP A 8 -13.37 -14.89 39.65
C ASP A 8 -13.22 -13.98 38.43
N TYR A 9 -14.05 -14.23 37.38
CA TYR A 9 -14.02 -13.42 36.15
C TYR A 9 -15.38 -13.37 35.46
N ALA A 10 -15.49 -12.48 34.48
CA ALA A 10 -16.59 -12.44 33.53
C ALA A 10 -16.13 -12.91 32.15
N GLN A 11 -16.97 -13.68 31.47
CA GLN A 11 -16.71 -14.17 30.12
C GLN A 11 -17.88 -13.89 29.18
N ILE A 12 -17.60 -13.91 27.89
CA ILE A 12 -18.58 -13.90 26.82
C ILE A 12 -18.34 -15.13 25.96
N LYS A 13 -19.36 -15.95 25.78
CA LYS A 13 -19.37 -17.10 24.90
C LYS A 13 -20.05 -16.73 23.60
N LEU A 14 -19.36 -16.84 22.50
CA LEU A 14 -19.91 -16.67 21.15
C LEU A 14 -19.95 -18.02 20.44
N ALA A 15 -21.14 -18.42 20.01
CA ALA A 15 -21.29 -19.57 19.12
C ALA A 15 -21.08 -19.10 17.69
N LEU A 16 -19.81 -19.05 17.27
CA LEU A 16 -19.44 -18.76 15.90
C LEU A 16 -19.43 -20.07 15.12
N GLY A 17 -20.36 -20.26 14.20
CA GLY A 17 -20.31 -21.38 13.25
C GLY A 17 -19.11 -21.25 12.29
N SER A 18 -19.22 -21.79 11.09
CA SER A 18 -18.23 -21.50 10.04
C SER A 18 -18.36 -20.04 9.64
N ILE A 19 -17.31 -19.25 9.88
CA ILE A 19 -17.23 -17.83 9.48
C ILE A 19 -16.35 -17.71 8.23
N GLU A 20 -16.81 -16.98 7.22
CA GLU A 20 -16.09 -16.72 5.97
C GLU A 20 -15.59 -15.27 5.87
N SER A 21 -16.02 -14.43 6.81
CA SER A 21 -15.60 -13.02 6.91
C SER A 21 -15.56 -12.59 8.38
N SER A 22 -15.00 -11.40 8.64
CA SER A 22 -15.02 -10.80 9.98
C SER A 22 -16.45 -10.59 10.46
N VAL A 23 -16.72 -10.94 11.73
CA VAL A 23 -18.04 -10.90 12.34
C VAL A 23 -18.04 -9.96 13.54
N THR A 24 -19.10 -9.17 13.67
CA THR A 24 -19.42 -8.44 14.90
C THR A 24 -20.68 -9.07 15.50
N SER A 25 -20.60 -9.52 16.73
CA SER A 25 -21.70 -10.17 17.44
C SER A 25 -21.85 -9.62 18.84
N VAL A 26 -23.09 -9.62 19.34
CA VAL A 26 -23.37 -9.25 20.73
C VAL A 26 -23.43 -10.52 21.55
N GLY A 27 -22.62 -10.61 22.58
CA GLY A 27 -22.61 -11.73 23.51
C GLY A 27 -23.05 -11.33 24.88
N GLN A 28 -23.73 -12.26 25.56
CA GLN A 28 -24.17 -12.11 26.96
C GLN A 28 -22.97 -12.30 27.89
N ILE A 29 -22.91 -11.46 28.91
CA ILE A 29 -21.89 -11.55 29.94
C ILE A 29 -22.28 -12.62 30.95
N GLU A 30 -21.46 -13.65 31.09
CA GLU A 30 -21.58 -14.68 32.14
C GLU A 30 -20.51 -14.44 33.21
N LEU A 31 -20.89 -14.54 34.46
CA LEU A 31 -19.97 -14.53 35.59
C LEU A 31 -19.54 -15.96 35.94
N VAL A 32 -18.27 -16.11 36.24
CA VAL A 32 -17.67 -17.41 36.59
C VAL A 32 -17.11 -17.34 38.01
N SER A 33 -17.37 -18.36 38.78
CA SER A 33 -16.86 -18.51 40.14
C SER A 33 -15.41 -19.00 40.16
N THR A 34 -14.78 -18.89 41.31
CA THR A 34 -13.44 -19.44 41.56
C THR A 34 -13.37 -20.98 41.40
N SER A 35 -14.53 -21.65 41.44
CA SER A 35 -14.65 -23.09 41.10
C SER A 35 -14.83 -23.37 39.61
N GLY A 36 -14.94 -22.34 38.76
CA GLY A 36 -15.17 -22.47 37.34
C GLY A 36 -16.65 -22.65 36.92
N GLU A 37 -17.58 -22.51 37.86
CA GLU A 37 -19.03 -22.65 37.58
C GLU A 37 -19.64 -21.30 37.21
N SER A 38 -20.67 -21.33 36.33
CA SER A 38 -21.44 -20.13 35.99
C SER A 38 -22.28 -19.67 37.18
N ILE A 39 -22.21 -18.37 37.49
CA ILE A 39 -22.93 -17.73 38.54
C ILE A 39 -24.22 -17.14 37.99
N ASP A 40 -25.35 -17.44 38.64
CA ASP A 40 -26.66 -16.85 38.33
C ASP A 40 -26.65 -15.34 38.68
N ALA A 41 -26.64 -14.51 37.66
CA ALA A 41 -26.60 -13.05 37.81
C ALA A 41 -27.93 -12.41 38.23
N ARG A 42 -29.05 -13.19 38.42
CA ARG A 42 -30.38 -12.65 38.79
C ARG A 42 -30.39 -11.83 40.09
N TYR A 43 -29.43 -12.08 40.95
CA TYR A 43 -29.30 -11.39 42.23
C TYR A 43 -28.21 -10.36 42.27
N LEU A 44 -27.62 -10.06 41.12
CA LEU A 44 -26.52 -9.11 40.96
C LEU A 44 -26.93 -7.99 39.99
N GLN A 45 -26.50 -6.76 40.28
CA GLN A 45 -26.69 -5.64 39.39
C GLN A 45 -25.42 -5.46 38.58
N LEU A 46 -25.47 -5.85 37.30
CA LEU A 46 -24.39 -5.64 36.37
C LEU A 46 -24.55 -4.26 35.71
N SER A 47 -23.46 -3.56 35.50
CA SER A 47 -23.45 -2.31 34.76
C SER A 47 -23.76 -2.53 33.26
N ARG A 48 -23.47 -3.74 32.76
CA ARG A 48 -23.80 -4.21 31.41
C ARG A 48 -24.11 -5.70 31.49
N THR A 49 -25.08 -6.15 30.73
CA THR A 49 -25.45 -7.57 30.61
C THR A 49 -24.98 -8.19 29.31
N GLU A 50 -24.61 -7.36 28.36
CA GLU A 50 -24.12 -7.77 27.04
C GLU A 50 -23.00 -6.86 26.56
N MET A 51 -22.21 -7.34 25.62
CA MET A 51 -21.12 -6.59 24.99
C MET A 51 -20.97 -6.98 23.54
N GLU A 52 -20.71 -5.99 22.71
CA GLU A 52 -20.31 -6.19 21.32
C GLU A 52 -18.89 -6.73 21.25
N VAL A 53 -18.71 -7.82 20.52
CA VAL A 53 -17.43 -8.47 20.30
C VAL A 53 -17.17 -8.55 18.81
N LYS A 54 -16.06 -7.96 18.36
CA LYS A 54 -15.58 -8.06 16.99
C LYS A 54 -14.58 -9.21 16.89
N VAL A 55 -14.87 -10.16 16.02
CA VAL A 55 -14.01 -11.31 15.70
C VAL A 55 -13.45 -11.09 14.29
N PRO A 56 -12.22 -10.59 14.15
CA PRO A 56 -11.63 -10.39 12.84
C PRO A 56 -11.20 -11.73 12.24
N LEU A 57 -11.54 -11.96 10.99
CA LEU A 57 -11.03 -13.06 10.19
C LEU A 57 -10.00 -12.51 9.21
N TYR A 58 -8.82 -13.11 9.20
CA TYR A 58 -7.77 -12.76 8.26
C TYR A 58 -7.43 -13.94 7.38
N THR A 59 -7.21 -13.67 6.11
CA THR A 59 -6.67 -14.63 5.14
C THR A 59 -5.45 -14.04 4.44
N TYR A 60 -4.82 -14.85 3.61
CA TYR A 60 -3.65 -14.48 2.84
C TYR A 60 -3.94 -14.60 1.35
N LYS A 61 -3.46 -13.64 0.56
CA LYS A 61 -3.56 -13.66 -0.89
C LYS A 61 -2.25 -13.18 -1.50
N GLU A 62 -1.69 -13.94 -2.44
CA GLU A 62 -0.58 -13.49 -3.25
C GLU A 62 -1.12 -12.59 -4.36
N VAL A 63 -0.53 -11.39 -4.51
CA VAL A 63 -0.89 -10.40 -5.52
C VAL A 63 0.34 -9.94 -6.29
N SER A 64 0.14 -9.62 -7.57
CA SER A 64 1.20 -9.07 -8.41
C SER A 64 1.45 -7.60 -8.09
N LEU A 65 2.72 -7.21 -8.07
CA LEU A 65 3.12 -5.81 -8.02
C LEU A 65 3.23 -5.24 -9.42
N THR A 66 2.69 -4.04 -9.62
CA THR A 66 2.69 -3.35 -10.91
C THR A 66 3.16 -1.92 -10.77
N ALA A 67 3.70 -1.36 -11.84
CA ALA A 67 3.95 0.06 -11.98
C ALA A 67 3.30 0.55 -13.27
N VAL A 68 2.79 1.78 -13.26
CA VAL A 68 2.07 2.37 -14.37
C VAL A 68 2.74 3.65 -14.85
N SER A 69 2.64 3.91 -16.14
CA SER A 69 3.05 5.14 -16.81
C SER A 69 2.04 6.25 -16.51
N LYS A 70 2.50 7.42 -16.07
CA LYS A 70 1.65 8.56 -15.72
C LYS A 70 1.00 9.23 -16.94
N TYR A 71 1.77 9.35 -18.01
CA TYR A 71 1.33 10.00 -19.25
C TYR A 71 1.10 9.03 -20.40
N GLY A 72 1.39 7.74 -20.20
CA GLY A 72 1.23 6.71 -21.22
C GLY A 72 2.34 6.71 -22.29
N TYR A 73 3.47 7.36 -22.02
CA TYR A 73 4.59 7.39 -22.97
C TYR A 73 5.42 6.10 -22.97
N LEU A 74 5.40 5.38 -21.83
CA LEU A 74 6.03 4.06 -21.74
C LEU A 74 5.04 3.01 -22.24
N THR A 75 5.33 2.43 -23.38
CA THR A 75 4.53 1.38 -24.01
C THR A 75 5.36 0.11 -24.15
N LYS A 76 4.72 -1.02 -24.42
CA LYS A 76 5.42 -2.31 -24.61
C LYS A 76 6.37 -2.31 -25.81
N GLU A 77 6.19 -1.38 -26.75
CA GLU A 77 7.01 -1.23 -27.94
C GLU A 77 8.30 -0.46 -27.66
N ASN A 78 8.30 0.44 -26.67
CA ASN A 78 9.42 1.35 -26.42
C ASN A 78 10.05 1.18 -25.03
N SER A 79 9.48 0.35 -24.17
CA SER A 79 9.98 0.18 -22.81
C SER A 79 9.59 -1.15 -22.19
N VAL A 80 10.41 -1.58 -21.22
CA VAL A 80 10.10 -2.69 -20.33
C VAL A 80 10.11 -2.19 -18.90
N ILE A 81 9.00 -2.34 -18.20
CA ILE A 81 8.87 -2.02 -16.77
C ILE A 81 8.87 -3.33 -16.00
N THR A 82 9.85 -3.51 -15.13
CA THR A 82 9.99 -4.69 -14.28
C THR A 82 9.89 -4.27 -12.80
N VAL A 83 9.06 -4.97 -12.04
CA VAL A 83 8.93 -4.77 -10.58
C VAL A 83 9.55 -5.96 -9.85
N SER A 84 10.40 -5.69 -8.87
CA SER A 84 11.05 -6.71 -8.06
C SER A 84 10.88 -6.40 -6.56
N PRO A 85 10.31 -7.33 -5.76
CA PRO A 85 9.76 -8.60 -6.19
C PRO A 85 8.53 -8.42 -7.10
N PRO A 86 8.20 -9.42 -7.95
CA PRO A 86 7.03 -9.32 -8.85
C PRO A 86 5.70 -9.53 -8.12
N LYS A 87 5.72 -10.11 -6.93
CA LYS A 87 4.55 -10.44 -6.12
C LYS A 87 4.85 -10.28 -4.64
N VAL A 88 3.79 -10.09 -3.86
CA VAL A 88 3.83 -10.10 -2.39
C VAL A 88 2.62 -10.84 -1.84
N THR A 89 2.76 -11.34 -0.60
CA THR A 89 1.65 -11.94 0.13
C THR A 89 0.99 -10.88 1.01
N LEU A 90 -0.27 -10.63 0.76
CA LEU A 90 -1.11 -9.73 1.56
C LEU A 90 -1.88 -10.53 2.61
N LYS A 91 -2.10 -9.92 3.78
CA LYS A 91 -2.95 -10.41 4.87
C LYS A 91 -4.04 -9.39 5.15
N GLY A 92 -5.29 -9.80 5.20
CA GLY A 92 -6.41 -8.92 5.47
C GLY A 92 -7.74 -9.67 5.54
N ASP A 93 -8.83 -8.91 5.64
CA ASP A 93 -10.18 -9.45 5.57
C ASP A 93 -10.41 -10.12 4.20
N PRO A 94 -11.01 -11.33 4.15
CA PRO A 94 -11.26 -12.04 2.90
C PRO A 94 -12.01 -11.21 1.85
N THR A 95 -12.98 -10.41 2.27
CA THR A 95 -13.80 -9.59 1.36
C THR A 95 -12.98 -8.45 0.75
N VAL A 96 -12.09 -7.85 1.52
CA VAL A 96 -11.17 -6.80 1.04
C VAL A 96 -10.15 -7.40 0.08
N LEU A 97 -9.51 -8.52 0.46
CA LEU A 97 -8.52 -9.18 -0.38
C LEU A 97 -9.09 -9.71 -1.69
N ALA A 98 -10.37 -10.13 -1.71
CA ALA A 98 -11.03 -10.59 -2.91
C ALA A 98 -11.04 -9.52 -4.02
N SER A 99 -11.12 -8.25 -3.64
CA SER A 99 -11.16 -7.11 -4.58
C SER A 99 -9.78 -6.65 -5.09
N ILE A 100 -8.69 -7.19 -4.53
CA ILE A 100 -7.32 -6.80 -4.89
C ILE A 100 -6.72 -7.84 -5.83
N ASP A 101 -6.65 -7.56 -7.12
CA ASP A 101 -6.02 -8.46 -8.11
C ASP A 101 -4.54 -8.13 -8.30
N SER A 102 -4.17 -6.88 -8.17
CA SER A 102 -2.79 -6.39 -8.23
C SER A 102 -2.61 -5.15 -7.37
N LEU A 103 -1.37 -4.86 -6.98
CA LEU A 103 -1.02 -3.66 -6.24
C LEU A 103 -0.11 -2.78 -7.08
N THR A 104 -0.56 -1.57 -7.41
CA THR A 104 0.26 -0.59 -8.11
C THR A 104 1.18 0.09 -7.10
N VAL A 105 2.49 -0.17 -7.19
CA VAL A 105 3.50 0.36 -6.27
C VAL A 105 4.09 1.68 -6.72
N ALA A 106 4.00 1.99 -8.02
CA ALA A 106 4.50 3.26 -8.55
C ALA A 106 3.68 3.76 -9.73
N THR A 107 3.53 5.08 -9.80
CA THR A 107 3.15 5.81 -11.00
C THR A 107 4.38 6.55 -11.51
N VAL A 108 4.95 6.08 -12.61
CA VAL A 108 6.19 6.58 -13.16
C VAL A 108 5.93 7.89 -13.91
N ASP A 109 6.61 8.96 -13.51
CA ASP A 109 6.59 10.24 -14.25
C ASP A 109 7.69 10.23 -15.32
N GLU A 110 7.30 9.92 -16.54
CA GLU A 110 8.23 9.73 -17.67
C GLU A 110 8.98 10.99 -18.06
N LYS A 111 8.43 12.17 -17.73
CA LYS A 111 9.08 13.45 -18.03
C LYS A 111 10.32 13.69 -17.17
N GLN A 112 10.46 12.93 -16.09
CA GLN A 112 11.63 13.01 -15.21
C GLN A 112 12.68 11.92 -15.51
N LEU A 113 12.38 11.01 -16.44
CA LEU A 113 13.30 9.94 -16.83
C LEU A 113 14.26 10.43 -17.92
N LEU A 114 15.54 10.27 -17.68
CA LEU A 114 16.61 10.61 -18.65
C LEU A 114 17.18 9.37 -19.36
N GLY A 115 16.48 8.25 -19.31
CA GLY A 115 16.91 6.97 -19.85
C GLY A 115 16.55 5.82 -18.90
N ASP A 116 17.26 4.70 -19.02
CA ASP A 116 17.08 3.56 -18.15
C ASP A 116 17.23 3.96 -16.68
N SER A 117 16.28 3.55 -15.87
CA SER A 117 16.19 4.00 -14.49
C SER A 117 15.70 2.90 -13.56
N THR A 118 16.11 2.97 -12.30
CA THR A 118 15.59 2.10 -11.26
C THR A 118 15.12 2.95 -10.09
N LEU A 119 13.85 2.79 -9.72
CA LEU A 119 13.23 3.50 -8.62
C LEU A 119 12.99 2.50 -7.49
N THR A 120 13.32 2.89 -6.26
CA THR A 120 12.92 2.11 -5.06
C THR A 120 11.73 2.80 -4.43
N VAL A 121 10.64 2.07 -4.26
CA VAL A 121 9.36 2.58 -3.76
C VAL A 121 8.88 1.75 -2.58
N ASP A 122 8.16 2.38 -1.66
CA ASP A 122 7.54 1.67 -0.54
C ASP A 122 6.26 0.98 -1.04
N ILE A 123 5.99 -0.22 -0.51
CA ILE A 123 4.77 -0.96 -0.80
C ILE A 123 3.71 -0.53 0.21
N VAL A 124 2.70 0.19 -0.27
CA VAL A 124 1.61 0.69 0.56
C VAL A 124 0.32 -0.05 0.21
N PRO A 125 -0.05 -1.07 0.99
CA PRO A 125 -1.33 -1.76 0.81
C PRO A 125 -2.51 -0.87 1.22
N PRO A 126 -3.74 -1.17 0.75
CA PRO A 126 -4.94 -0.47 1.17
C PRO A 126 -5.23 -0.65 2.66
N ASP A 127 -6.10 0.23 3.20
CA ASP A 127 -6.54 0.17 4.60
C ASP A 127 -7.09 -1.21 5.00
N GLY A 128 -6.67 -1.69 6.15
CA GLY A 128 -7.08 -2.99 6.68
C GLY A 128 -6.33 -4.20 6.08
N VAL A 129 -5.34 -3.95 5.22
CA VAL A 129 -4.47 -4.96 4.62
C VAL A 129 -3.02 -4.71 5.01
N THR A 130 -2.26 -5.76 5.23
CA THR A 130 -0.83 -5.70 5.53
C THR A 130 -0.04 -6.63 4.63
N VAL A 131 1.23 -6.32 4.39
CA VAL A 131 2.17 -7.22 3.72
C VAL A 131 2.64 -8.27 4.72
N ALA A 132 2.39 -9.54 4.44
CA ALA A 132 2.60 -10.63 5.38
C ALA A 132 4.00 -11.24 5.33
N ASP A 133 4.71 -11.10 4.20
CA ASP A 133 6.05 -11.64 3.98
C ASP A 133 7.17 -10.69 4.44
N GLY A 134 6.81 -9.52 4.99
CA GLY A 134 7.77 -8.53 5.49
C GLY A 134 8.44 -7.69 4.39
N THR A 135 8.00 -7.79 3.15
CA THR A 135 8.53 -6.99 2.04
C THR A 135 7.98 -5.57 2.12
N GLU A 136 8.82 -4.62 2.48
CA GLU A 136 8.41 -3.22 2.66
C GLU A 136 8.60 -2.38 1.39
N ARG A 137 9.50 -2.79 0.50
CA ARG A 137 9.91 -2.02 -0.68
C ARG A 137 9.97 -2.87 -1.93
N ALA A 138 9.74 -2.21 -3.07
CA ALA A 138 9.94 -2.78 -4.39
C ALA A 138 10.88 -1.90 -5.22
N ALA A 139 11.68 -2.55 -6.08
CA ALA A 139 12.45 -1.88 -7.10
C ALA A 139 11.67 -1.91 -8.42
N VAL A 140 11.46 -0.75 -9.00
CA VAL A 140 10.83 -0.58 -10.32
C VAL A 140 11.93 -0.22 -11.31
N LYS A 141 12.29 -1.16 -12.17
CA LYS A 141 13.27 -0.97 -13.25
C LYS A 141 12.55 -0.62 -14.52
N ILE A 142 12.99 0.45 -15.15
CA ILE A 142 12.50 0.93 -16.45
C ILE A 142 13.66 0.87 -17.43
N GLU A 143 13.50 0.11 -18.50
CA GLU A 143 14.46 -0.02 -19.59
C GLU A 143 13.79 0.46 -20.88
N HIS A 144 14.45 1.38 -21.58
CA HIS A 144 13.96 1.90 -22.85
C HIS A 144 14.49 1.05 -24.01
N SER A 145 13.64 0.77 -24.98
CA SER A 145 14.02 0.08 -26.21
C SER A 145 13.73 0.95 -27.42
N GLY A 146 14.59 0.86 -28.43
CA GLY A 146 14.40 1.62 -29.67
C GLY A 146 14.70 3.12 -29.55
N THR A 147 15.36 3.56 -28.49
CA THR A 147 15.79 4.96 -28.33
C THR A 147 16.95 5.29 -29.28
N VAL A 148 16.87 6.43 -29.93
CA VAL A 148 17.94 6.94 -30.78
C VAL A 148 18.42 8.26 -30.19
N THR A 149 19.71 8.33 -29.84
CA THR A 149 20.32 9.59 -29.42
C THR A 149 20.70 10.41 -30.64
N LYS A 150 20.17 11.61 -30.74
CA LYS A 150 20.54 12.56 -31.79
C LYS A 150 21.20 13.80 -31.17
N THR A 151 22.36 14.14 -31.65
CA THR A 151 23.06 15.34 -31.23
C THR A 151 22.64 16.50 -32.10
N TYR A 152 22.16 17.56 -31.51
CA TYR A 152 21.88 18.83 -32.18
C TYR A 152 22.94 19.82 -31.77
N THR A 153 23.56 20.44 -32.81
CA THR A 153 24.47 21.55 -32.59
C THR A 153 23.63 22.81 -32.42
N VAL A 154 23.84 23.50 -31.30
CA VAL A 154 23.22 24.81 -31.09
C VAL A 154 24.02 25.83 -31.89
N ASP A 155 23.34 26.49 -32.82
CA ASP A 155 23.98 27.58 -33.56
C ASP A 155 24.29 28.72 -32.57
N THR A 156 25.56 29.08 -32.49
CA THR A 156 26.07 30.06 -31.53
C THR A 156 26.28 31.45 -32.16
N ASP A 157 25.81 31.64 -33.39
CA ASP A 157 25.86 32.95 -34.00
C ASP A 157 24.97 33.95 -33.25
N LYS A 158 25.45 35.19 -33.09
CA LYS A 158 24.79 36.21 -32.27
C LYS A 158 23.34 36.49 -32.67
N GLU A 159 23.01 36.24 -33.95
CA GLU A 159 21.66 36.45 -34.48
C GLU A 159 20.62 35.47 -33.91
N ASN A 160 21.08 34.33 -33.41
CA ASN A 160 20.21 33.27 -32.88
C ASN A 160 20.02 33.34 -31.35
N PHE A 161 20.66 34.32 -30.69
CA PHE A 161 20.54 34.51 -29.25
C PHE A 161 19.94 35.86 -28.89
N VAL A 162 18.91 35.83 -28.07
CA VAL A 162 18.31 37.04 -27.53
C VAL A 162 18.63 37.12 -26.04
N VAL A 163 19.39 38.13 -25.64
CA VAL A 163 19.62 38.46 -24.23
C VAL A 163 18.56 39.44 -23.80
N VAL A 164 17.72 39.01 -22.87
CA VAL A 164 16.62 39.83 -22.33
C VAL A 164 17.05 40.48 -21.00
N GLY A 165 16.97 41.79 -20.93
CA GLY A 165 17.04 42.51 -19.65
C GLY A 165 18.28 43.32 -19.35
N ALA A 166 19.31 43.36 -20.22
CA ALA A 166 20.42 44.29 -20.06
C ALA A 166 21.15 44.57 -21.37
N GLU A 167 21.35 45.86 -21.70
CA GLU A 167 22.18 46.29 -22.81
C GLU A 167 23.67 46.25 -22.42
N GLY A 168 24.53 45.81 -23.35
CA GLY A 168 26.00 45.88 -23.20
C GLY A 168 26.67 44.76 -22.41
N ILE A 169 25.93 43.69 -22.03
CA ILE A 169 26.52 42.52 -21.36
C ILE A 169 27.32 41.70 -22.37
N LYS A 170 28.59 41.38 -22.01
CA LYS A 170 29.35 40.37 -22.70
C LYS A 170 28.96 38.99 -22.19
N TYR A 171 28.56 38.10 -23.09
CA TYR A 171 28.23 36.73 -22.76
C TYR A 171 29.06 35.73 -23.58
N GLU A 172 29.25 34.54 -23.04
CA GLU A 172 29.89 33.41 -23.68
C GLU A 172 28.96 32.20 -23.63
N ILE A 173 28.74 31.53 -24.75
CA ILE A 173 27.96 30.33 -24.82
C ILE A 173 28.91 29.15 -24.60
N ARG A 174 28.72 28.44 -23.46
CA ARG A 174 29.62 27.34 -23.10
C ARG A 174 29.17 25.98 -23.64
N THR A 175 27.86 25.77 -23.78
CA THR A 175 27.29 24.53 -24.30
C THR A 175 26.88 24.72 -25.75
N LYS A 176 27.56 24.03 -26.67
CA LYS A 176 27.34 24.17 -28.12
C LYS A 176 26.58 22.98 -28.74
N SER A 177 26.23 21.98 -27.94
CA SER A 177 25.46 20.81 -28.40
C SER A 177 24.56 20.30 -27.33
N VAL A 178 23.42 19.75 -27.73
CA VAL A 178 22.44 19.11 -26.88
C VAL A 178 22.09 17.73 -27.45
N ASN A 179 22.13 16.70 -26.64
CA ASN A 179 21.65 15.37 -27.00
C ASN A 179 20.17 15.25 -26.65
N VAL A 180 19.39 14.72 -27.56
CA VAL A 180 17.95 14.50 -27.40
C VAL A 180 17.62 13.04 -27.74
#